data_cd0bf015a8ead14f91b4a4386e05f175
#
_entry.id   cd0bf015a8ead14f91b4a4386e05f175
#
_cell.length_a   1.000
_cell.length_b   1.000
_cell.length_c   1.000
_cell.angle_alpha   90.00
_cell.angle_beta   90.00
_cell.angle_gamma   90.00
#
_symmetry.space_group_name_H-M   'P 1'
#
loop_
_entity.id
_entity.type
_entity.pdbx_description
1 polymer ?
#
loop_
_entity_poly.entity_id
_entity_poly.type
_entity_poly.pdbx_seq_one_letter_code
_entity_poly.pdbx_strand_id
1 'polypeptide(L)'
;ASVEYLKKFAPDIIIVAAFGQILPKSILDLPKYGCINVHASLLPKYRGAAPIQWAVINGDEITGVTTMRMDVGLDTGDIIAKKQVRIAEDETGGSLFDKLAAVGAELCVETMQMLENKTATFTPQDNEASTHTKMISKELGDIDWKKPAVEIERLIRGLNPWPSAYT
;
A
#
# COMPACT_ATOMS: atom_id res chain seq x y z
N ALA A 1 -9.67 25.04 2.44
CA ALA A 1 -8.31 25.61 2.65
C ALA A 1 -7.24 24.80 1.87
N SER A 2 -7.17 23.48 2.02
CA SER A 2 -6.11 22.67 1.40
C SER A 2 -6.15 22.64 -0.14
N VAL A 3 -7.33 22.56 -0.75
CA VAL A 3 -7.49 22.56 -2.23
C VAL A 3 -6.97 23.88 -2.84
N GLU A 4 -7.35 25.02 -2.26
CA GLU A 4 -6.90 26.33 -2.73
C GLU A 4 -5.38 26.53 -2.53
N TYR A 5 -4.80 25.90 -1.52
CA TYR A 5 -3.36 25.90 -1.32
C TYR A 5 -2.65 25.08 -2.40
N LEU A 6 -3.13 23.86 -2.70
CA LEU A 6 -2.58 22.99 -3.73
C LEU A 6 -2.68 23.61 -5.13
N LYS A 7 -3.78 24.30 -5.45
CA LYS A 7 -3.93 24.99 -6.73
C LYS A 7 -2.81 26.01 -7.02
N LYS A 8 -2.23 26.64 -5.98
CA LYS A 8 -1.14 27.60 -6.16
C LYS A 8 0.12 27.00 -6.76
N PHE A 9 0.33 25.70 -6.58
CA PHE A 9 1.48 24.98 -7.14
C PHE A 9 1.25 24.52 -8.57
N ALA A 10 0.00 24.56 -9.06
CA ALA A 10 -0.39 24.04 -10.38
C ALA A 10 0.27 22.69 -10.70
N PRO A 11 0.12 21.66 -9.84
CA PRO A 11 0.85 20.40 -10.00
C PRO A 11 0.39 19.66 -11.25
N ASP A 12 1.32 19.14 -12.03
CA ASP A 12 1.01 18.24 -13.16
C ASP A 12 0.59 16.85 -12.67
N ILE A 13 1.12 16.42 -11.52
CA ILE A 13 0.87 15.13 -10.87
C ILE A 13 0.93 15.31 -9.36
N ILE A 14 0.17 14.50 -8.62
CA ILE A 14 0.29 14.39 -7.15
C ILE A 14 0.63 12.94 -6.82
N ILE A 15 1.76 12.73 -6.16
CA ILE A 15 2.16 11.42 -5.64
C ILE A 15 1.69 11.28 -4.21
N VAL A 16 1.07 10.15 -3.90
CA VAL A 16 0.55 9.81 -2.58
C VAL A 16 1.23 8.53 -2.11
N ALA A 17 1.74 8.54 -0.90
CA ALA A 17 2.30 7.36 -0.25
C ALA A 17 1.98 7.43 1.25
N ALA A 18 1.45 6.36 1.81
CA ALA A 18 1.14 6.21 3.24
C ALA A 18 0.36 7.39 3.86
N PHE A 19 -0.54 8.02 3.10
CA PHE A 19 -1.24 9.23 3.55
C PHE A 19 -2.38 8.94 4.53
N GLY A 20 -2.98 7.76 4.46
CA GLY A 20 -3.98 7.28 5.42
C GLY A 20 -5.33 8.03 5.41
N GLN A 21 -5.60 8.87 4.41
CA GLN A 21 -6.86 9.60 4.27
C GLN A 21 -7.39 9.51 2.84
N ILE A 22 -8.72 9.49 2.71
CA ILE A 22 -9.38 9.54 1.41
C ILE A 22 -9.28 10.96 0.85
N LEU A 23 -8.77 11.09 -0.36
CA LEU A 23 -8.72 12.35 -1.06
C LEU A 23 -10.08 12.71 -1.68
N PRO A 24 -10.59 13.93 -1.46
CA PRO A 24 -11.82 14.36 -2.11
C PRO A 24 -11.61 14.54 -3.62
N LYS A 25 -12.69 14.38 -4.39
CA LYS A 25 -12.67 14.53 -5.85
C LYS A 25 -12.04 15.84 -6.31
N SER A 26 -12.21 16.92 -5.56
CA SER A 26 -11.61 18.23 -5.83
C SER A 26 -10.07 18.26 -5.77
N ILE A 27 -9.43 17.28 -5.13
CA ILE A 27 -7.98 17.08 -5.16
C ILE A 27 -7.62 16.08 -6.25
N LEU A 28 -8.38 15.00 -6.39
CA LEU A 28 -8.13 13.96 -7.40
C LEU A 28 -8.13 14.54 -8.83
N ASP A 29 -9.00 15.48 -9.10
CA ASP A 29 -9.16 16.12 -10.44
C ASP A 29 -8.23 17.33 -10.65
N LEU A 30 -7.44 17.71 -9.63
CA LEU A 30 -6.61 18.91 -9.72
C LEU A 30 -5.44 18.76 -10.72
N PRO A 31 -4.61 17.69 -10.64
CA PRO A 31 -3.45 17.55 -11.50
C PRO A 31 -3.81 16.90 -12.84
N LYS A 32 -3.13 17.36 -13.90
CA LYS A 32 -3.34 16.86 -15.28
C LYS A 32 -3.20 15.34 -15.40
N TYR A 33 -2.20 14.75 -14.71
CA TYR A 33 -1.94 13.31 -14.75
C TYR A 33 -2.64 12.55 -13.60
N GLY A 34 -3.45 13.26 -12.79
CA GLY A 34 -4.16 12.67 -11.66
C GLY A 34 -3.29 12.49 -10.41
N CYS A 35 -3.87 11.86 -9.40
CA CYS A 35 -3.18 11.48 -8.18
C CYS A 35 -2.75 10.02 -8.32
N ILE A 36 -1.47 9.73 -8.09
CA ILE A 36 -0.90 8.40 -8.17
C ILE A 36 -0.55 7.95 -6.75
N ASN A 37 -1.10 6.81 -6.33
CA ASN A 37 -0.75 6.20 -5.05
C ASN A 37 0.30 5.10 -5.24
N VAL A 38 1.29 5.10 -4.36
CA VAL A 38 2.26 4.00 -4.20
C VAL A 38 1.77 3.13 -3.06
N HIS A 39 1.11 2.03 -3.40
CA HIS A 39 0.46 1.14 -2.44
C HIS A 39 1.33 -0.10 -2.18
N ALA A 40 1.56 -0.42 -0.92
CA ALA A 40 2.48 -1.49 -0.50
C ALA A 40 1.82 -2.87 -0.50
N SER A 41 1.14 -3.23 -1.58
CA SER A 41 0.66 -4.58 -1.89
C SER A 41 0.57 -4.83 -3.38
N LEU A 42 0.30 -6.08 -3.77
CA LEU A 42 -0.05 -6.45 -5.14
C LEU A 42 -1.59 -6.33 -5.31
N LEU A 43 -2.07 -5.11 -5.57
CA LEU A 43 -3.50 -4.89 -5.81
C LEU A 43 -4.05 -5.81 -6.91
N PRO A 44 -5.29 -6.32 -6.78
CA PRO A 44 -6.34 -5.91 -5.86
C PRO A 44 -6.26 -6.52 -4.47
N LYS A 45 -5.22 -7.29 -4.13
CA LYS A 45 -5.03 -7.89 -2.81
C LYS A 45 -4.62 -6.82 -1.79
N TYR A 46 -5.18 -6.88 -0.58
CA TYR A 46 -4.85 -5.97 0.52
C TYR A 46 -5.14 -4.48 0.23
N ARG A 47 -6.33 -4.15 -0.30
CA ARG A 47 -6.83 -2.78 -0.27
C ARG A 47 -7.00 -2.30 1.16
N GLY A 48 -6.72 -1.05 1.44
CA GLY A 48 -6.87 -0.43 2.76
C GLY A 48 -5.58 -0.32 3.55
N ALA A 49 -5.69 -0.42 4.88
CA ALA A 49 -4.61 -0.08 5.78
C ALA A 49 -3.67 -1.25 6.06
N ALA A 50 -2.40 -0.92 6.36
CA ALA A 50 -1.39 -1.86 6.87
C ALA A 50 -1.15 -3.14 6.02
N PRO A 51 -1.14 -3.07 4.68
CA PRO A 51 -0.97 -4.25 3.83
C PRO A 51 0.34 -4.99 4.10
N ILE A 52 1.38 -4.30 4.54
CA ILE A 52 2.71 -4.85 4.84
C ILE A 52 2.63 -5.83 6.01
N GLN A 53 2.06 -5.37 7.14
CA GLN A 53 1.92 -6.21 8.34
C GLN A 53 1.00 -7.40 8.07
N TRP A 54 -0.10 -7.17 7.36
CA TRP A 54 -1.04 -8.25 7.05
C TRP A 54 -0.43 -9.31 6.13
N ALA A 55 0.44 -8.95 5.20
CA ALA A 55 1.15 -9.93 4.37
C ALA A 55 2.03 -10.86 5.21
N VAL A 56 2.73 -10.32 6.22
CA VAL A 56 3.54 -11.15 7.15
C VAL A 56 2.65 -11.99 8.06
N ILE A 57 1.62 -11.40 8.67
CA ILE A 57 0.69 -12.09 9.58
C ILE A 57 -0.01 -13.26 8.87
N ASN A 58 -0.42 -13.06 7.62
CA ASN A 58 -1.06 -14.10 6.82
C ASN A 58 -0.09 -15.14 6.28
N GLY A 59 1.22 -14.93 6.38
CA GLY A 59 2.25 -15.83 5.93
C GLY A 59 2.36 -15.91 4.41
N ASP A 60 2.13 -14.80 3.73
CA ASP A 60 2.36 -14.70 2.29
C ASP A 60 3.86 -14.88 1.98
N GLU A 61 4.18 -15.61 0.93
CA GLU A 61 5.57 -15.75 0.46
C GLU A 61 5.98 -14.59 -0.45
N ILE A 62 5.00 -13.96 -1.10
CA ILE A 62 5.19 -12.89 -2.08
C ILE A 62 4.22 -11.75 -1.76
N THR A 63 4.77 -10.55 -1.74
CA THR A 63 4.04 -9.29 -1.73
C THR A 63 4.61 -8.36 -2.80
N GLY A 64 4.41 -7.08 -2.71
CA GLY A 64 4.99 -6.12 -3.63
C GLY A 64 4.45 -4.71 -3.45
N VAL A 65 4.69 -3.91 -4.47
CA VAL A 65 4.21 -2.54 -4.55
C VAL A 65 3.42 -2.38 -5.85
N THR A 66 2.34 -1.62 -5.78
CA THR A 66 1.52 -1.23 -6.94
C THR A 66 1.47 0.29 -7.02
N THR A 67 1.74 0.85 -8.19
CA THR A 67 1.35 2.23 -8.49
C THR A 67 -0.01 2.20 -9.18
N MET A 68 -0.94 3.02 -8.69
CA MET A 68 -2.29 3.13 -9.25
C MET A 68 -2.74 4.58 -9.35
N ARG A 69 -3.57 4.89 -10.34
CA ARG A 69 -4.29 6.15 -10.42
C ARG A 69 -5.43 6.14 -9.43
N MET A 70 -5.43 7.08 -8.48
CA MET A 70 -6.45 7.15 -7.44
C MET A 70 -7.81 7.55 -8.02
N ASP A 71 -8.84 6.94 -7.47
CA ASP A 71 -10.24 7.31 -7.65
C ASP A 71 -10.90 7.63 -6.31
N VAL A 72 -12.22 7.73 -6.27
CA VAL A 72 -12.98 8.05 -5.04
C VAL A 72 -13.12 6.86 -4.09
N GLY A 73 -12.74 5.66 -4.53
CA GLY A 73 -12.80 4.43 -3.73
C GLY A 73 -11.53 4.22 -2.90
N LEU A 74 -11.59 3.25 -2.00
CA LEU A 74 -10.44 2.84 -1.20
C LEU A 74 -9.56 1.87 -2.00
N ASP A 75 -8.47 2.37 -2.54
CA ASP A 75 -7.49 1.62 -3.34
C ASP A 75 -8.10 0.85 -4.52
N THR A 76 -9.14 1.42 -5.15
CA THR A 76 -9.90 0.82 -6.26
C THR A 76 -9.47 1.28 -7.65
N GLY A 77 -8.63 2.31 -7.72
CA GLY A 77 -8.23 2.93 -8.97
C GLY A 77 -7.41 2.02 -9.89
N ASP A 78 -7.28 2.44 -11.14
CA ASP A 78 -6.60 1.66 -12.18
C ASP A 78 -5.12 1.48 -11.88
N ILE A 79 -4.64 0.26 -12.05
CA ILE A 79 -3.24 -0.11 -11.87
C ILE A 79 -2.41 0.37 -13.04
N ILE A 80 -1.25 0.98 -12.74
CA ILE A 80 -0.28 1.40 -13.75
C ILE A 80 0.87 0.40 -13.82
N ALA A 81 1.47 0.06 -12.69
CA ALA A 81 2.58 -0.89 -12.63
C ALA A 81 2.59 -1.65 -11.28
N LYS A 82 3.25 -2.81 -11.27
CA LYS A 82 3.47 -3.62 -10.08
C LYS A 82 4.89 -4.16 -10.06
N LYS A 83 5.46 -4.28 -8.86
CA LYS A 83 6.74 -4.94 -8.63
C LYS A 83 6.62 -5.93 -7.50
N GLN A 84 6.91 -7.20 -7.76
CA GLN A 84 6.83 -8.27 -6.77
C GLN A 84 8.07 -8.27 -5.88
N VAL A 85 7.87 -8.64 -4.62
CA VAL A 85 8.92 -8.78 -3.61
C VAL A 85 8.68 -10.06 -2.81
N ARG A 86 9.71 -10.88 -2.66
CA ARG A 86 9.64 -12.08 -1.82
C ARG A 86 9.76 -11.67 -0.35
N ILE A 87 8.93 -12.26 0.49
CA ILE A 87 8.99 -12.16 1.96
C ILE A 87 9.90 -13.30 2.45
N ALA A 88 10.96 -12.95 3.17
CA ALA A 88 11.85 -13.93 3.78
C ALA A 88 11.18 -14.59 5.00
N GLU A 89 11.66 -15.79 5.38
CA GLU A 89 11.08 -16.54 6.50
C GLU A 89 11.18 -15.79 7.83
N ASP A 90 12.23 -15.01 8.01
CA ASP A 90 12.50 -14.17 9.18
C ASP A 90 12.05 -12.71 9.01
N GLU A 91 11.39 -12.37 7.90
CA GLU A 91 10.94 -11.00 7.62
C GLU A 91 9.96 -10.50 8.67
N THR A 92 10.23 -9.31 9.21
CA THR A 92 9.29 -8.61 10.12
C THR A 92 8.47 -7.57 9.36
N GLY A 93 7.41 -7.06 9.97
CA GLY A 93 6.68 -5.92 9.42
C GLY A 93 7.58 -4.71 9.15
N GLY A 94 8.55 -4.46 10.04
CA GLY A 94 9.52 -3.36 9.91
C GLY A 94 10.53 -3.58 8.78
N SER A 95 11.19 -4.74 8.72
CA SER A 95 12.17 -5.01 7.65
C SER A 95 11.52 -5.05 6.28
N LEU A 96 10.30 -5.61 6.18
CA LEU A 96 9.53 -5.60 4.94
C LEU A 96 9.10 -4.18 4.54
N PHE A 97 8.78 -3.32 5.51
CA PHE A 97 8.49 -1.91 5.25
C PHE A 97 9.68 -1.22 4.55
N ASP A 98 10.90 -1.36 5.09
CA ASP A 98 12.09 -0.75 4.51
C ASP A 98 12.36 -1.28 3.10
N LYS A 99 12.21 -2.59 2.90
CA LYS A 99 12.36 -3.24 1.58
C LYS A 99 11.35 -2.70 0.56
N LEU A 100 10.07 -2.61 0.94
CA LEU A 100 9.01 -2.13 0.05
C LEU A 100 9.10 -0.62 -0.18
N ALA A 101 9.63 0.16 0.76
CA ALA A 101 9.87 1.58 0.58
C ALA A 101 10.89 1.84 -0.54
N ALA A 102 12.00 1.08 -0.56
CA ALA A 102 12.99 1.18 -1.63
C ALA A 102 12.41 0.80 -3.00
N VAL A 103 11.72 -0.35 -3.07
CA VAL A 103 11.08 -0.83 -4.31
C VAL A 103 9.98 0.14 -4.77
N GLY A 104 9.22 0.72 -3.83
CA GLY A 104 8.18 1.69 -4.12
C GLY A 104 8.72 3.00 -4.69
N ALA A 105 9.86 3.46 -4.18
CA ALA A 105 10.52 4.65 -4.72
C ALA A 105 10.97 4.45 -6.17
N GLU A 106 11.60 3.31 -6.46
CA GLU A 106 12.00 2.96 -7.84
C GLU A 106 10.78 2.89 -8.76
N LEU A 107 9.74 2.15 -8.36
CA LEU A 107 8.52 1.97 -9.15
C LEU A 107 7.77 3.30 -9.37
N CYS A 108 7.82 4.21 -8.40
CA CYS A 108 7.25 5.55 -8.51
C CYS A 108 7.95 6.34 -9.63
N VAL A 109 9.29 6.33 -9.67
CA VAL A 109 10.07 7.01 -10.73
C VAL A 109 9.77 6.39 -12.11
N GLU A 110 9.76 5.06 -12.21
CA GLU A 110 9.39 4.36 -13.45
C GLU A 110 7.98 4.76 -13.91
N THR A 111 7.02 4.84 -12.99
CA THR A 111 5.64 5.26 -13.29
C THR A 111 5.57 6.70 -13.80
N MET A 112 6.31 7.62 -13.18
CA MET A 112 6.37 9.01 -13.65
C MET A 112 6.94 9.10 -15.08
N GLN A 113 7.99 8.33 -15.37
CA GLN A 113 8.56 8.25 -16.72
C GLN A 113 7.56 7.69 -17.74
N MET A 114 6.80 6.64 -17.36
CA MET A 114 5.75 6.09 -18.23
C MET A 114 4.66 7.13 -18.53
N LEU A 115 4.26 7.93 -17.53
CA LEU A 115 3.26 8.99 -17.71
C LEU A 115 3.78 10.12 -18.61
N GLU A 116 5.02 10.56 -18.39
CA GLU A 116 5.67 11.60 -19.20
C GLU A 116 5.79 11.17 -20.66
N ASN A 117 6.26 9.94 -20.89
CA ASN A 117 6.46 9.36 -22.23
C ASN A 117 5.15 8.88 -22.88
N LYS A 118 4.00 8.98 -22.19
CA LYS A 118 2.68 8.52 -22.64
C LYS A 118 2.65 7.02 -22.98
N THR A 119 3.45 6.23 -22.26
CA THR A 119 3.50 4.76 -22.37
C THR A 119 2.77 4.06 -21.23
N ALA A 120 2.27 4.82 -20.25
CA ALA A 120 1.50 4.27 -19.14
C ALA A 120 0.19 3.63 -19.63
N THR A 121 -0.07 2.43 -19.17
CA THR A 121 -1.37 1.74 -19.34
C THR A 121 -2.12 1.77 -18.03
N PHE A 122 -3.45 1.86 -18.09
CA PHE A 122 -4.33 1.89 -16.94
C PHE A 122 -5.19 0.63 -16.95
N THR A 123 -4.93 -0.29 -16.04
CA THR A 123 -5.62 -1.58 -15.98
C THR A 123 -6.63 -1.56 -14.85
N PRO A 124 -7.94 -1.67 -15.14
CA PRO A 124 -8.97 -1.78 -14.10
C PRO A 124 -8.68 -2.98 -13.19
N GLN A 125 -8.98 -2.81 -11.91
CA GLN A 125 -8.83 -3.89 -10.94
C GLN A 125 -10.00 -4.88 -11.02
N ASP A 126 -9.70 -6.18 -10.88
CA ASP A 126 -10.72 -7.20 -10.64
C ASP A 126 -11.23 -7.10 -9.19
N ASN A 127 -12.47 -6.64 -9.03
CA ASN A 127 -13.08 -6.46 -7.73
C ASN A 127 -13.42 -7.78 -7.04
N GLU A 128 -13.65 -8.86 -7.77
CA GLU A 128 -13.93 -10.18 -7.19
C GLU A 128 -12.68 -10.80 -6.58
N ALA A 129 -11.50 -10.48 -7.13
CA ALA A 129 -10.21 -10.90 -6.58
C ALA A 129 -9.70 -10.00 -5.45
N SER A 130 -10.43 -8.94 -5.08
CA SER A 130 -9.98 -7.99 -4.08
C SER A 130 -10.09 -8.53 -2.66
N THR A 131 -9.11 -8.19 -1.83
CA THR A 131 -9.17 -8.37 -0.38
C THR A 131 -8.94 -7.05 0.34
N HIS A 132 -9.49 -6.92 1.54
CA HIS A 132 -9.42 -5.69 2.32
C HIS A 132 -8.73 -5.92 3.65
N THR A 133 -7.93 -4.96 4.06
CA THR A 133 -7.22 -4.97 5.33
C THR A 133 -7.63 -3.81 6.22
N LYS A 134 -7.61 -4.07 7.52
CA LYS A 134 -7.95 -3.09 8.56
C LYS A 134 -6.69 -2.47 9.15
N MET A 135 -6.85 -1.31 9.77
CA MET A 135 -5.78 -0.73 10.57
C MET A 135 -5.36 -1.70 11.68
N ILE A 136 -4.06 -1.77 11.91
CA ILE A 136 -3.50 -2.50 13.05
C ILE A 136 -3.83 -1.73 14.33
N SER A 137 -4.34 -2.42 15.33
CA SER A 137 -4.57 -1.88 16.67
C SER A 137 -3.63 -2.54 17.67
N LYS A 138 -3.49 -1.94 18.86
CA LYS A 138 -2.66 -2.53 19.93
C LYS A 138 -3.25 -3.85 20.43
N GLU A 139 -4.57 -3.96 20.46
CA GLU A 139 -5.29 -5.14 20.93
C GLU A 139 -5.01 -6.37 20.06
N LEU A 140 -4.68 -6.16 18.76
CA LEU A 140 -4.27 -7.26 17.90
C LEU A 140 -2.99 -7.95 18.39
N GLY A 141 -2.17 -7.24 19.17
CA GLY A 141 -0.93 -7.77 19.73
C GLY A 141 -1.11 -8.68 20.94
N ASP A 142 -2.30 -8.77 21.54
CA ASP A 142 -2.60 -9.68 22.64
C ASP A 142 -2.57 -11.13 22.17
N ILE A 143 -1.58 -11.91 22.64
CA ILE A 143 -1.33 -13.26 22.14
C ILE A 143 -2.36 -14.25 22.68
N ASP A 144 -3.15 -14.83 21.80
CA ASP A 144 -3.97 -15.99 22.12
C ASP A 144 -3.13 -17.27 21.99
N TRP A 145 -2.67 -17.78 23.14
CA TRP A 145 -1.85 -19.00 23.22
C TRP A 145 -2.57 -20.30 22.80
N LYS A 146 -3.87 -20.24 22.51
CA LYS A 146 -4.62 -21.38 21.96
C LYS A 146 -4.43 -21.54 20.45
N LYS A 147 -3.86 -20.53 19.78
CA LYS A 147 -3.58 -20.57 18.35
C LYS A 147 -2.37 -21.44 18.01
N PRO A 148 -2.31 -21.93 16.76
CA PRO A 148 -1.14 -22.64 16.28
C PRO A 148 0.14 -21.81 16.40
N ALA A 149 1.26 -22.45 16.75
CA ALA A 149 2.54 -21.76 16.95
C ALA A 149 2.97 -20.92 15.72
N VAL A 150 2.69 -21.40 14.51
CA VAL A 150 2.99 -20.68 13.27
C VAL A 150 2.19 -19.39 13.14
N GLU A 151 0.93 -19.35 13.61
CA GLU A 151 0.13 -18.11 13.59
C GLU A 151 0.65 -17.10 14.62
N ILE A 152 1.04 -17.58 15.81
CA ILE A 152 1.62 -16.72 16.87
C ILE A 152 2.97 -16.16 16.38
N GLU A 153 3.81 -16.99 15.78
CA GLU A 153 5.10 -16.57 15.23
C GLU A 153 4.94 -15.47 14.17
N ARG A 154 4.03 -15.66 13.19
CA ARG A 154 3.72 -14.70 12.16
C ARG A 154 3.15 -13.39 12.73
N LEU A 155 2.28 -13.49 13.75
CA LEU A 155 1.74 -12.33 14.44
C LEU A 155 2.86 -11.50 15.08
N ILE A 156 3.78 -12.16 15.80
CA ILE A 156 4.92 -11.50 16.44
C ILE A 156 5.79 -10.77 15.41
N ARG A 157 6.14 -11.44 14.31
CA ARG A 157 6.93 -10.82 13.23
C ARG A 157 6.18 -9.69 12.53
N GLY A 158 4.92 -9.91 12.18
CA GLY A 158 4.11 -8.92 11.48
C GLY A 158 3.87 -7.65 12.28
N LEU A 159 3.80 -7.75 13.60
CA LEU A 159 3.60 -6.61 14.50
C LEU A 159 4.91 -5.97 15.00
N ASN A 160 6.07 -6.48 14.60
CA ASN A 160 7.35 -5.90 14.94
C ASN A 160 7.75 -4.84 13.91
N PRO A 161 8.14 -3.60 14.30
CA PRO A 161 8.34 -3.10 15.68
C PRO A 161 7.10 -2.54 16.35
N TRP A 162 6.01 -2.34 15.63
CA TRP A 162 4.79 -1.73 16.16
C TRP A 162 3.53 -2.46 15.68
N PRO A 163 2.53 -2.65 16.56
CA PRO A 163 2.45 -2.27 17.98
C PRO A 163 3.18 -3.23 18.93
N SER A 164 3.87 -4.24 18.43
CA SER A 164 4.43 -5.41 19.13
C SER A 164 3.35 -6.39 19.60
N ALA A 165 3.72 -7.66 19.73
CA ALA A 165 2.89 -8.64 20.38
C ALA A 165 3.22 -8.70 21.88
N TYR A 166 2.24 -9.03 22.73
CA TYR A 166 2.37 -9.07 24.18
C TYR A 166 1.43 -10.12 24.77
N THR A 167 1.61 -10.39 26.06
CA THR A 167 0.78 -11.30 26.84
C THR A 167 0.69 -10.83 28.29
#